data_c5e4e2b7727236cc31d91ff158f3a2a4
#
_entry.id   c5e4e2b7727236cc31d91ff158f3a2a4
#
_cell.length_a   1.000
_cell.length_b   1.000
_cell.length_c   1.000
_cell.angle_alpha   90.00
_cell.angle_beta   90.00
_cell.angle_gamma   90.00
#
_symmetry.space_group_name_H-M   'P 1'
#
loop_
_entity.id
_entity.type
_entity.pdbx_description
1 polymer ?
#
loop_
_entity_poly.entity_id
_entity_poly.type
_entity_poly.pdbx_seq_one_letter_code
_entity_poly.pdbx_strand_id
1 'polypeptide(L)'
;MCIRDSSRLASDYVPEDLVTVEPAYSNGGKLKSEVNDAFCDLVEAMWAETGLHLVNASPYRSYQTQKNLYARYRTQYSEATTDRFSARAGYSEHQTGLALDVIAPGGTLNGFKNTQQFVWMRDNAHRFGFILRYGDGMEYITGYKFEPWHYRYVGVDAATFIYENDLTFEEYYAYYVKK
;
A
#
# COMPACT_ATOMS: atom_id res chain seq x y z
N MET A 1 -6.13 -9.71 5.54
CA MET A 1 -5.75 -11.01 4.94
C MET A 1 -4.30 -10.90 4.55
N CYS A 2 -3.43 -11.54 5.31
CA CYS A 2 -2.01 -11.60 4.95
C CYS A 2 -1.89 -12.44 3.68
N ILE A 3 -1.45 -11.88 2.57
CA ILE A 3 -1.29 -12.61 1.31
C ILE A 3 0.06 -13.35 1.33
N ARG A 4 0.24 -14.20 2.35
CA ARG A 4 1.34 -15.17 2.41
C ARG A 4 0.76 -16.56 2.42
N ASP A 5 1.28 -17.41 1.58
CA ASP A 5 1.11 -18.88 1.51
C ASP A 5 -0.33 -19.46 1.48
N SER A 6 -1.28 -18.91 2.21
CA SER A 6 -2.66 -19.43 2.30
C SER A 6 -3.71 -18.66 1.49
N SER A 7 -3.36 -17.53 0.87
CA SER A 7 -4.33 -16.58 0.29
C SER A 7 -3.91 -16.05 -1.08
N ARG A 8 -3.32 -16.91 -1.91
CA ARG A 8 -2.96 -16.55 -3.27
C ARG A 8 -4.20 -16.17 -4.08
N LEU A 9 -4.17 -14.99 -4.69
CA LEU A 9 -5.19 -14.57 -5.65
C LEU A 9 -5.04 -15.34 -6.98
N ALA A 10 -6.17 -15.64 -7.61
CA ALA A 10 -6.19 -16.25 -8.92
C ALA A 10 -5.54 -15.34 -9.98
N SER A 11 -4.98 -15.93 -11.02
CA SER A 11 -4.27 -15.18 -12.06
C SER A 11 -5.19 -14.28 -12.90
N ASP A 12 -6.47 -14.59 -12.94
CA ASP A 12 -7.54 -13.88 -13.63
C ASP A 12 -8.38 -12.99 -12.69
N TYR A 13 -8.06 -12.98 -11.38
CA TYR A 13 -8.76 -12.11 -10.44
C TYR A 13 -8.49 -10.64 -10.75
N VAL A 14 -9.57 -9.91 -11.00
CA VAL A 14 -9.62 -8.46 -11.16
C VAL A 14 -10.79 -7.94 -10.32
N PRO A 15 -10.60 -6.94 -9.46
CA PRO A 15 -11.71 -6.32 -8.74
C PRO A 15 -12.74 -5.73 -9.71
N GLU A 16 -14.04 -5.89 -9.42
CA GLU A 16 -15.13 -5.47 -10.31
C GLU A 16 -15.31 -3.94 -10.36
N ASP A 17 -14.96 -3.24 -9.28
CA ASP A 17 -15.23 -1.82 -9.02
C ASP A 17 -13.98 -0.92 -9.18
N LEU A 18 -13.06 -1.29 -10.07
CA LEU A 18 -11.88 -0.47 -10.36
C LEU A 18 -12.23 0.80 -11.14
N VAL A 19 -11.98 1.96 -10.52
CA VAL A 19 -12.10 3.29 -11.14
C VAL A 19 -10.72 3.88 -11.42
N THR A 20 -10.65 4.79 -12.39
CA THR A 20 -9.41 5.55 -12.67
C THR A 20 -9.15 6.51 -11.53
N VAL A 21 -7.93 6.49 -10.98
CA VAL A 21 -7.52 7.45 -9.96
C VAL A 21 -7.53 8.86 -10.54
N GLU A 22 -7.99 9.84 -9.74
CA GLU A 22 -8.04 11.25 -10.15
C GLU A 22 -6.69 11.72 -10.71
N PRO A 23 -6.64 12.18 -11.97
CA PRO A 23 -5.38 12.55 -12.63
C PRO A 23 -4.57 13.63 -11.90
N ALA A 24 -5.24 14.50 -11.15
CA ALA A 24 -4.56 15.52 -10.33
C ALA A 24 -3.68 14.93 -9.21
N TYR A 25 -3.99 13.70 -8.78
CA TYR A 25 -3.34 13.04 -7.65
C TYR A 25 -2.62 11.75 -8.03
N SER A 26 -2.41 11.49 -9.33
CA SER A 26 -1.88 10.20 -9.78
C SER A 26 -1.02 10.28 -11.03
N ASN A 27 -0.04 9.39 -11.10
CA ASN A 27 0.68 9.09 -12.33
C ASN A 27 -0.10 8.12 -13.26
N GLY A 28 -1.39 7.92 -12.99
CA GLY A 28 -2.29 7.04 -13.73
C GLY A 28 -2.59 5.73 -12.98
N GLY A 29 -3.49 4.92 -13.57
CA GLY A 29 -3.90 3.62 -13.06
C GLY A 29 -5.26 3.63 -12.36
N LYS A 30 -5.58 2.55 -11.64
CA LYS A 30 -6.91 2.32 -11.06
C LYS A 30 -6.82 1.89 -9.60
N LEU A 31 -7.84 2.21 -8.82
CA LEU A 31 -8.08 1.69 -7.47
C LEU A 31 -9.53 1.19 -7.38
N LYS A 32 -9.88 0.44 -6.35
CA LYS A 32 -11.28 0.22 -6.01
C LYS A 32 -11.95 1.57 -5.72
N SER A 33 -13.23 1.72 -6.05
CA SER A 33 -13.96 2.98 -5.92
C SER A 33 -13.83 3.56 -4.50
N GLU A 34 -14.15 2.77 -3.48
CA GLU A 34 -14.04 3.18 -2.08
C GLU A 34 -12.63 3.67 -1.69
N VAL A 35 -11.59 3.02 -2.25
CA VAL A 35 -10.17 3.39 -1.96
C VAL A 35 -9.79 4.67 -2.68
N ASN A 36 -10.30 4.86 -3.90
CA ASN A 36 -10.09 6.10 -4.64
C ASN A 36 -10.71 7.29 -3.91
N ASP A 37 -11.94 7.15 -3.44
CA ASP A 37 -12.66 8.21 -2.73
C ASP A 37 -11.92 8.57 -1.42
N ALA A 38 -11.56 7.56 -0.62
CA ALA A 38 -10.76 7.74 0.60
C ALA A 38 -9.38 8.37 0.33
N PHE A 39 -8.74 8.04 -0.81
CA PHE A 39 -7.48 8.63 -1.20
C PHE A 39 -7.62 10.10 -1.63
N CYS A 40 -8.69 10.46 -2.34
CA CYS A 40 -8.99 11.85 -2.67
C CYS A 40 -9.20 12.69 -1.41
N ASP A 41 -10.03 12.21 -0.47
CA ASP A 41 -10.26 12.88 0.82
C ASP A 41 -8.96 13.07 1.60
N LEU A 42 -8.08 12.07 1.61
CA LEU A 42 -6.77 12.12 2.26
C LEU A 42 -5.87 13.21 1.64
N VAL A 43 -5.79 13.26 0.30
CA VAL A 43 -4.94 14.25 -0.40
C VAL A 43 -5.46 15.66 -0.19
N GLU A 44 -6.78 15.85 -0.22
CA GLU A 44 -7.43 17.13 0.04
C GLU A 44 -7.20 17.61 1.47
N ALA A 45 -7.30 16.70 2.46
CA ALA A 45 -7.01 17.02 3.86
C ALA A 45 -5.53 17.38 4.06
N MET A 46 -4.60 16.62 3.48
CA MET A 46 -3.17 16.95 3.53
C MET A 46 -2.92 18.35 2.95
N TRP A 47 -3.50 18.67 1.81
CA TRP A 47 -3.38 19.99 1.20
C TRP A 47 -3.95 21.09 2.08
N ALA A 48 -5.15 20.90 2.62
CA ALA A 48 -5.81 21.89 3.49
C ALA A 48 -5.04 22.16 4.79
N GLU A 49 -4.44 21.11 5.38
CA GLU A 49 -3.73 21.20 6.66
C GLU A 49 -2.29 21.71 6.51
N THR A 50 -1.63 21.45 5.38
CA THR A 50 -0.18 21.64 5.24
C THR A 50 0.27 22.36 3.98
N GLY A 51 -0.56 22.48 2.96
CA GLY A 51 -0.19 22.93 1.63
C GLY A 51 0.68 21.93 0.84
N LEU A 52 0.81 20.68 1.32
CA LEU A 52 1.59 19.64 0.65
C LEU A 52 0.73 18.84 -0.33
N HIS A 53 1.32 18.44 -1.44
CA HIS A 53 0.70 17.53 -2.40
C HIS A 53 1.24 16.12 -2.26
N LEU A 54 0.38 15.14 -2.54
CA LEU A 54 0.71 13.71 -2.59
C LEU A 54 0.33 13.15 -3.95
N VAL A 55 1.10 12.19 -4.45
CA VAL A 55 0.84 11.54 -5.74
C VAL A 55 0.82 10.02 -5.55
N ASN A 56 -0.23 9.38 -6.06
CA ASN A 56 -0.25 7.94 -6.24
C ASN A 56 0.69 7.55 -7.40
N ALA A 57 1.74 6.82 -7.07
CA ALA A 57 2.77 6.39 -8.02
C ALA A 57 2.49 4.99 -8.60
N SER A 58 1.82 4.12 -7.82
CA SER A 58 1.53 2.74 -8.21
C SER A 58 0.26 2.24 -7.51
N PRO A 59 -0.88 2.20 -8.21
CA PRO A 59 -2.15 1.70 -7.69
C PRO A 59 -2.32 0.19 -7.96
N TYR A 60 -3.52 -0.23 -8.42
CA TYR A 60 -3.80 -1.60 -8.84
C TYR A 60 -2.76 -2.12 -9.83
N ARG A 61 -2.33 -3.35 -9.60
CA ARG A 61 -1.37 -4.06 -10.44
C ARG A 61 -1.86 -5.47 -10.71
N SER A 62 -2.10 -5.80 -12.00
CA SER A 62 -2.58 -7.13 -12.38
C SER A 62 -1.56 -8.23 -12.03
N TYR A 63 -2.03 -9.47 -11.95
CA TYR A 63 -1.19 -10.65 -11.81
C TYR A 63 -0.03 -10.67 -12.82
N GLN A 64 -0.33 -10.40 -14.11
CA GLN A 64 0.70 -10.45 -15.16
C GLN A 64 1.73 -9.33 -15.00
N THR A 65 1.29 -8.12 -14.62
CA THR A 65 2.20 -7.00 -14.36
C THR A 65 3.13 -7.33 -13.19
N GLN A 66 2.59 -7.90 -12.09
CA GLN A 66 3.39 -8.34 -10.95
C GLN A 66 4.38 -9.44 -11.32
N LYS A 67 3.96 -10.41 -12.13
CA LYS A 67 4.83 -11.48 -12.62
C LYS A 67 6.04 -10.94 -13.38
N ASN A 68 5.80 -10.00 -14.28
CA ASN A 68 6.86 -9.37 -15.08
C ASN A 68 7.79 -8.51 -14.20
N LEU A 69 7.22 -7.77 -13.23
CA LEU A 69 7.99 -6.96 -12.29
C LEU A 69 8.91 -7.83 -11.42
N TYR A 70 8.37 -8.89 -10.84
CA TYR A 70 9.13 -9.84 -10.03
C TYR A 70 10.24 -10.50 -10.86
N ALA A 71 9.94 -10.98 -12.08
CA ALA A 71 10.94 -11.56 -12.98
C ALA A 71 12.08 -10.58 -13.29
N ARG A 72 11.79 -9.29 -13.51
CA ARG A 72 12.80 -8.23 -13.71
C ARG A 72 13.70 -8.07 -12.48
N TYR A 73 13.15 -8.09 -11.27
CA TYR A 73 13.98 -8.04 -10.06
C TYR A 73 14.87 -9.28 -9.92
N ARG A 74 14.37 -10.46 -10.31
CA ARG A 74 15.13 -11.71 -10.30
C ARG A 74 16.35 -11.72 -11.23
N THR A 75 16.43 -10.83 -12.20
CA THR A 75 17.65 -10.67 -13.02
C THR A 75 18.78 -9.96 -12.27
N GLN A 76 18.46 -9.24 -11.17
CA GLN A 76 19.40 -8.41 -10.44
C GLN A 76 19.68 -8.94 -9.01
N TYR A 77 18.73 -9.64 -8.42
CA TYR A 77 18.76 -10.07 -7.02
C TYR A 77 18.47 -11.57 -6.88
N SER A 78 18.96 -12.16 -5.80
CA SER A 78 18.59 -13.52 -5.42
C SER A 78 17.09 -13.61 -5.10
N GLU A 79 16.52 -14.83 -5.11
CA GLU A 79 15.13 -15.04 -4.76
C GLU A 79 14.83 -14.56 -3.34
N ALA A 80 15.64 -15.00 -2.38
CA ALA A 80 15.49 -14.60 -0.98
C ALA A 80 15.58 -13.07 -0.78
N THR A 81 16.41 -12.38 -1.56
CA THR A 81 16.49 -10.91 -1.51
C THR A 81 15.25 -10.27 -2.12
N THR A 82 14.78 -10.79 -3.27
CA THR A 82 13.60 -10.26 -3.97
C THR A 82 12.34 -10.40 -3.12
N ASP A 83 12.13 -11.54 -2.49
CA ASP A 83 10.95 -11.82 -1.65
C ASP A 83 10.81 -10.86 -0.44
N ARG A 84 11.88 -10.16 -0.06
CA ARG A 84 11.86 -9.17 1.02
C ARG A 84 11.28 -7.81 0.62
N PHE A 85 11.12 -7.51 -0.67
CA PHE A 85 10.63 -6.21 -1.15
C PHE A 85 9.69 -6.30 -2.37
N SER A 86 9.44 -7.48 -2.89
CA SER A 86 8.53 -7.66 -4.02
C SER A 86 7.78 -8.98 -3.88
N ALA A 87 6.47 -8.90 -3.86
CA ALA A 87 5.61 -10.07 -3.80
C ALA A 87 5.69 -10.89 -5.11
N ARG A 88 5.58 -12.19 -4.99
CA ARG A 88 5.35 -13.09 -6.14
C ARG A 88 3.97 -12.83 -6.73
N ALA A 89 3.76 -13.16 -8.00
CA ALA A 89 2.47 -12.99 -8.66
C ALA A 89 1.35 -13.78 -7.95
N GLY A 90 0.25 -13.11 -7.69
CA GLY A 90 -0.87 -13.61 -6.88
C GLY A 90 -0.75 -13.32 -5.38
N TYR A 91 0.39 -12.81 -4.91
CA TYR A 91 0.63 -12.47 -3.50
C TYR A 91 0.78 -10.96 -3.25
N SER A 92 0.66 -10.14 -4.29
CA SER A 92 0.72 -8.69 -4.16
C SER A 92 -0.62 -8.10 -3.75
N GLU A 93 -0.63 -7.25 -2.71
CA GLU A 93 -1.81 -6.52 -2.28
C GLU A 93 -2.33 -5.54 -3.35
N HIS A 94 -1.48 -5.06 -4.25
CA HIS A 94 -1.90 -4.22 -5.38
C HIS A 94 -2.91 -4.92 -6.30
N GLN A 95 -2.93 -6.25 -6.36
CA GLN A 95 -3.90 -7.00 -7.17
C GLN A 95 -5.32 -6.91 -6.57
N THR A 96 -5.45 -6.57 -5.29
CA THR A 96 -6.77 -6.35 -4.66
C THR A 96 -7.40 -5.01 -5.01
N GLY A 97 -6.62 -4.05 -5.52
CA GLY A 97 -7.05 -2.65 -5.67
C GLY A 97 -7.18 -1.88 -4.35
N LEU A 98 -6.74 -2.49 -3.23
CA LEU A 98 -6.79 -1.92 -1.88
C LEU A 98 -5.44 -1.35 -1.41
N ALA A 99 -4.39 -1.48 -2.20
CA ALA A 99 -3.06 -0.96 -1.87
C ALA A 99 -2.57 0.01 -2.93
N LEU A 100 -1.81 1.00 -2.50
CA LEU A 100 -1.18 1.99 -3.36
C LEU A 100 0.18 2.41 -2.81
N ASP A 101 1.08 2.77 -3.74
CA ASP A 101 2.35 3.39 -3.41
C ASP A 101 2.26 4.90 -3.66
N VAL A 102 2.72 5.70 -2.71
CA VAL A 102 2.66 7.17 -2.78
C VAL A 102 4.03 7.82 -2.78
N ILE A 103 4.12 9.00 -3.40
CA ILE A 103 5.33 9.83 -3.43
C ILE A 103 4.97 11.31 -3.26
N ALA A 104 5.94 12.12 -2.88
CA ALA A 104 5.87 13.57 -3.09
C ALA A 104 5.95 13.88 -4.60
N PRO A 105 5.35 14.96 -5.11
CA PRO A 105 5.47 15.37 -6.50
C PRO A 105 6.92 15.44 -6.95
N GLY A 106 7.25 14.76 -8.06
CA GLY A 106 8.62 14.68 -8.59
C GLY A 106 9.59 13.83 -7.77
N GLY A 107 9.13 13.23 -6.66
CA GLY A 107 9.93 12.38 -5.78
C GLY A 107 10.06 10.94 -6.26
N THR A 108 10.67 10.11 -5.41
CA THR A 108 10.84 8.67 -5.63
C THR A 108 10.31 7.88 -4.44
N LEU A 109 9.98 6.60 -4.63
CA LEU A 109 9.53 5.71 -3.57
C LEU A 109 10.54 5.70 -2.40
N ASN A 110 11.80 5.39 -2.65
CA ASN A 110 12.83 5.34 -1.61
C ASN A 110 13.10 6.69 -0.92
N GLY A 111 12.88 7.80 -1.62
CA GLY A 111 13.05 9.15 -1.08
C GLY A 111 11.90 9.59 -0.21
N PHE A 112 10.73 8.94 -0.29
CA PHE A 112 9.51 9.37 0.38
C PHE A 112 9.66 9.46 1.90
N LYS A 113 10.39 8.55 2.54
CA LYS A 113 10.68 8.57 3.99
C LYS A 113 11.30 9.87 4.51
N ASN A 114 11.94 10.65 3.64
CA ASN A 114 12.63 11.89 4.01
C ASN A 114 11.77 13.15 3.72
N THR A 115 10.48 12.99 3.42
CA THR A 115 9.59 14.09 3.05
C THR A 115 8.64 14.46 4.20
N GLN A 116 8.13 15.68 4.17
CA GLN A 116 7.09 16.11 5.10
C GLN A 116 5.77 15.37 4.86
N GLN A 117 5.52 14.96 3.60
CA GLN A 117 4.37 14.13 3.25
C GLN A 117 4.39 12.79 3.98
N PHE A 118 5.56 12.14 4.09
CA PHE A 118 5.67 10.89 4.86
C PHE A 118 5.37 11.10 6.34
N VAL A 119 5.87 12.18 6.94
CA VAL A 119 5.57 12.50 8.35
C VAL A 119 4.07 12.66 8.55
N TRP A 120 3.41 13.44 7.70
CA TRP A 120 1.96 13.64 7.79
C TRP A 120 1.20 12.31 7.53
N MET A 121 1.59 11.54 6.53
CA MET A 121 0.95 10.25 6.21
C MET A 121 1.05 9.26 7.38
N ARG A 122 2.22 9.15 8.00
CA ARG A 122 2.43 8.27 9.17
C ARG A 122 1.45 8.59 10.30
N ASP A 123 1.22 9.89 10.55
CA ASP A 123 0.44 10.35 11.69
C ASP A 123 -1.06 10.49 11.37
N ASN A 124 -1.48 10.51 10.10
CA ASN A 124 -2.84 10.87 9.70
C ASN A 124 -3.53 9.89 8.75
N ALA A 125 -2.81 8.99 8.07
CA ALA A 125 -3.41 8.12 7.05
C ALA A 125 -4.54 7.23 7.61
N HIS A 126 -4.47 6.84 8.89
CA HIS A 126 -5.50 6.06 9.58
C HIS A 126 -6.88 6.75 9.60
N ARG A 127 -6.92 8.09 9.64
CA ARG A 127 -8.17 8.88 9.61
C ARG A 127 -8.98 8.65 8.33
N PHE A 128 -8.32 8.19 7.28
CA PHE A 128 -8.89 7.90 5.96
C PHE A 128 -8.90 6.40 5.63
N GLY A 129 -8.69 5.55 6.62
CA GLY A 129 -8.74 4.10 6.47
C GLY A 129 -7.47 3.45 5.92
N PHE A 130 -6.35 4.18 5.84
CA PHE A 130 -5.07 3.65 5.36
C PHE A 130 -4.10 3.35 6.51
N ILE A 131 -3.35 2.27 6.36
CA ILE A 131 -2.24 1.93 7.24
C ILE A 131 -0.91 1.96 6.48
N LEU A 132 0.17 2.36 7.15
CA LEU A 132 1.53 2.10 6.69
C LEU A 132 1.78 0.60 6.82
N ARG A 133 1.79 -0.09 5.67
CA ARG A 133 1.68 -1.55 5.65
C ARG A 133 2.92 -2.28 6.16
N TYR A 134 4.10 -1.74 5.86
CA TYR A 134 5.40 -2.34 6.19
C TYR A 134 6.25 -1.32 6.96
N GLY A 135 6.03 -1.26 8.28
CA GLY A 135 6.69 -0.33 9.20
C GLY A 135 8.18 -0.63 9.39
N ASP A 136 8.92 0.38 9.85
CA ASP A 136 10.34 0.22 10.15
C ASP A 136 10.54 -0.73 11.34
N GLY A 137 11.50 -1.64 11.22
CA GLY A 137 11.76 -2.67 12.22
C GLY A 137 10.78 -3.84 12.24
N MET A 138 9.70 -3.83 11.43
CA MET A 138 8.63 -4.84 11.47
C MET A 138 8.80 -5.99 10.45
N GLU A 139 9.95 -6.09 9.78
CA GLU A 139 10.21 -7.13 8.77
C GLU A 139 10.05 -8.57 9.33
N TYR A 140 10.37 -8.79 10.61
CA TYR A 140 10.26 -10.11 11.24
C TYR A 140 8.81 -10.59 11.42
N ILE A 141 7.82 -9.66 11.44
CA ILE A 141 6.39 -9.97 11.47
C ILE A 141 5.82 -9.99 10.05
N THR A 142 6.05 -8.89 9.30
CA THR A 142 5.45 -8.68 7.98
C THR A 142 6.15 -9.47 6.88
N GLY A 143 7.45 -9.75 7.08
CA GLY A 143 8.37 -10.37 6.13
C GLY A 143 8.78 -9.50 4.95
N TYR A 144 8.43 -8.22 4.99
CA TYR A 144 8.86 -7.21 4.04
C TYR A 144 9.70 -6.15 4.74
N LYS A 145 10.68 -5.63 4.00
CA LYS A 145 11.45 -4.46 4.44
C LYS A 145 10.53 -3.27 4.63
N PHE A 146 11.00 -2.29 5.38
CA PHE A 146 10.35 -1.01 5.50
C PHE A 146 10.07 -0.37 4.14
N GLU A 147 8.80 -0.08 3.86
CA GLU A 147 8.33 0.56 2.65
C GLU A 147 7.51 1.81 2.99
N PRO A 148 8.14 2.98 3.17
CA PRO A 148 7.47 4.21 3.60
C PRO A 148 6.39 4.69 2.63
N TRP A 149 6.42 4.23 1.39
CA TRP A 149 5.50 4.57 0.31
C TRP A 149 4.25 3.68 0.27
N HIS A 150 4.29 2.46 0.86
CA HIS A 150 3.26 1.43 0.66
C HIS A 150 2.16 1.53 1.72
N TYR A 151 0.97 1.92 1.28
CA TYR A 151 -0.22 2.04 2.13
C TYR A 151 -1.30 1.05 1.71
N ARG A 152 -1.96 0.47 2.72
CA ARG A 152 -3.07 -0.45 2.55
C ARG A 152 -4.35 0.14 3.14
N TYR A 153 -5.43 0.16 2.35
CA TYR A 153 -6.76 0.49 2.83
C TYR A 153 -7.37 -0.70 3.58
N VAL A 154 -7.87 -0.45 4.77
CA VAL A 154 -8.52 -1.44 5.66
C VAL A 154 -9.82 -0.91 6.27
N GLY A 155 -10.25 0.31 5.89
CA GLY A 155 -11.35 1.05 6.51
C GLY A 155 -10.93 1.83 7.74
N VAL A 156 -11.67 2.89 8.07
CA VAL A 156 -11.30 3.87 9.11
C VAL A 156 -11.20 3.23 10.48
N ASP A 157 -12.17 2.42 10.87
CA ASP A 157 -12.20 1.80 12.21
C ASP A 157 -10.99 0.90 12.44
N ALA A 158 -10.70 0.01 11.48
CA ALA A 158 -9.55 -0.89 11.57
C ALA A 158 -8.22 -0.14 11.52
N ALA A 159 -8.10 0.87 10.63
CA ALA A 159 -6.88 1.65 10.50
C ALA A 159 -6.58 2.46 11.76
N THR A 160 -7.60 3.09 12.35
CA THR A 160 -7.48 3.84 13.60
C THR A 160 -7.09 2.94 14.76
N PHE A 161 -7.75 1.77 14.88
CA PHE A 161 -7.40 0.81 15.91
C PHE A 161 -5.95 0.31 15.80
N ILE A 162 -5.50 -0.03 14.58
CA ILE A 162 -4.12 -0.44 14.29
C ILE A 162 -3.13 0.66 14.68
N TYR A 163 -3.42 1.90 14.31
CA TYR A 163 -2.58 3.06 14.62
C TYR A 163 -2.50 3.34 16.13
N GLU A 164 -3.62 3.40 16.83
CA GLU A 164 -3.68 3.72 18.25
C GLU A 164 -3.03 2.64 19.16
N ASN A 165 -2.95 1.41 18.68
CA ASN A 165 -2.37 0.29 19.42
C ASN A 165 -0.99 -0.13 18.91
N ASP A 166 -0.40 0.62 17.97
CA ASP A 166 0.92 0.34 17.35
C ASP A 166 1.06 -1.10 16.84
N LEU A 167 0.02 -1.59 16.13
CA LEU A 167 -0.04 -2.95 15.63
C LEU A 167 0.40 -3.02 14.16
N THR A 168 0.95 -4.16 13.77
CA THR A 168 1.00 -4.56 12.37
C THR A 168 -0.37 -5.07 11.91
N PHE A 169 -0.61 -5.10 10.60
CA PHE A 169 -1.83 -5.70 10.06
C PHE A 169 -1.93 -7.20 10.37
N GLU A 170 -0.81 -7.90 10.44
CA GLU A 170 -0.71 -9.31 10.82
C GLU A 170 -1.21 -9.56 12.23
N GLU A 171 -0.77 -8.74 13.19
CA GLU A 171 -1.20 -8.83 14.60
C GLU A 171 -2.68 -8.51 14.73
N TYR A 172 -3.14 -7.42 14.12
CA TYR A 172 -4.56 -7.08 14.10
C TYR A 172 -5.41 -8.22 13.53
N TYR A 173 -5.00 -8.77 12.38
CA TYR A 173 -5.75 -9.88 11.74
C TYR A 173 -5.76 -11.15 12.61
N ALA A 174 -4.62 -11.50 13.21
CA ALA A 174 -4.51 -12.70 14.02
C ALA A 174 -5.37 -12.65 15.29
N TYR A 175 -5.41 -11.50 15.96
CA TYR A 175 -6.06 -11.37 17.27
C TYR A 175 -7.52 -10.91 17.19
N TYR A 176 -7.92 -10.15 16.18
CA TYR A 176 -9.23 -9.49 16.12
C TYR A 176 -10.13 -9.95 14.96
N VAL A 177 -9.55 -10.49 13.89
CA VAL A 177 -10.31 -10.90 12.70
C VAL A 177 -10.39 -12.43 12.56
N LYS A 178 -9.30 -13.13 12.80
CA LYS A 178 -9.24 -14.60 12.72
C LYS A 178 -9.70 -15.21 14.06
N LYS A 179 -11.00 -15.31 14.23
CA LYS A 179 -11.63 -16.10 15.31
C LYS A 179 -11.94 -17.51 14.85
#